data_d482f0749dc62242d89d80b1c324ffd9
#
_entry.id   d482f0749dc62242d89d80b1c324ffd9
#
_cell.length_a   1.000
_cell.length_b   1.000
_cell.length_c   1.000
_cell.angle_alpha   90.00
_cell.angle_beta   90.00
_cell.angle_gamma   90.00
#
_symmetry.space_group_name_H-M   'P 1'
#
loop_
_entity.id
_entity.type
_entity.pdbx_description
1 polymer ?
#
loop_
_entity_poly.entity_id
_entity_poly.type
_entity_poly.pdbx_seq_one_letter_code
_entity_poly.pdbx_strand_id
1 'polypeptide(L)'
;MTGELSIVLWPLLAFAFSSTVTPGPNNVMIMTSGMNYGTRQSMPHFLGICLGFPLMVLFVGLGLGAVFDLFPVLHDVIKVLGVAYLLYLAWLIAKSEPSNLQGSQSKPLTFLQSALFQWVNPKAWIMATGAVAAYTTVSGDVFLQVLVIALAFLVASVPCVGAWLFFGVRLKRVLQQPSYQRAMNYPAASCGVSSVQLEWSVHKQTDLVRTYFLPV
;
A
#
# COMPACT_ATOMS: atom_id res chain seq x y z
N MET A 1 12.95 -33.23 9.40
CA MET A 1 12.52 -32.29 8.33
C MET A 1 11.24 -31.53 8.66
N THR A 2 10.17 -32.14 9.18
CA THR A 2 8.91 -31.41 9.51
C THR A 2 9.03 -30.44 10.68
N GLY A 3 9.83 -30.77 11.71
CA GLY A 3 10.00 -29.91 12.89
C GLY A 3 10.80 -28.62 12.63
N GLU A 4 11.82 -28.67 11.81
CA GLU A 4 12.64 -27.48 11.48
C GLU A 4 11.90 -26.50 10.58
N LEU A 5 11.11 -27.00 9.62
CA LEU A 5 10.30 -26.17 8.77
C LEU A 5 9.23 -25.39 9.55
N SER A 6 8.62 -26.02 10.55
CA SER A 6 7.62 -25.35 11.41
C SER A 6 8.22 -24.27 12.30
N ILE A 7 9.45 -24.44 12.77
CA ILE A 7 10.16 -23.45 13.60
C ILE A 7 10.37 -22.12 12.84
N VAL A 8 10.62 -22.19 11.54
CA VAL A 8 10.82 -20.98 10.69
C VAL A 8 9.51 -20.43 10.15
N LEU A 9 8.56 -21.30 9.81
CA LEU A 9 7.32 -20.91 9.13
C LEU A 9 6.41 -20.01 9.99
N TRP A 10 6.24 -20.33 11.29
CA TRP A 10 5.39 -19.54 12.17
C TRP A 10 5.90 -18.11 12.42
N PRO A 11 7.19 -17.89 12.76
CA PRO A 11 7.74 -16.53 12.84
C PRO A 11 7.65 -15.77 11.50
N LEU A 12 7.89 -16.44 10.38
CA LEU A 12 7.76 -15.83 9.05
C LEU A 12 6.33 -15.39 8.76
N LEU A 13 5.33 -16.25 9.02
CA LEU A 13 3.93 -15.87 8.86
C LEU A 13 3.54 -14.73 9.79
N ALA A 14 3.94 -14.78 11.07
CA ALA A 14 3.69 -13.70 12.02
C ALA A 14 4.30 -12.38 11.54
N PHE A 15 5.54 -12.39 11.02
CA PHE A 15 6.18 -11.24 10.42
C PHE A 15 5.42 -10.75 9.18
N ALA A 16 5.05 -11.65 8.26
CA ALA A 16 4.32 -11.32 7.05
C ALA A 16 2.97 -10.67 7.36
N PHE A 17 2.19 -11.25 8.30
CA PHE A 17 0.90 -10.68 8.72
C PHE A 17 1.06 -9.33 9.42
N SER A 18 1.94 -9.23 10.42
CA SER A 18 2.13 -8.01 11.20
C SER A 18 2.62 -6.85 10.33
N SER A 19 3.58 -7.11 9.44
CA SER A 19 4.12 -6.10 8.54
C SER A 19 3.13 -5.68 7.45
N THR A 20 2.32 -6.62 6.92
CA THR A 20 1.34 -6.33 5.87
C THR A 20 0.10 -5.60 6.39
N VAL A 21 -0.38 -5.94 7.61
CA VAL A 21 -1.56 -5.30 8.19
C VAL A 21 -1.28 -3.88 8.67
N THR A 22 -0.03 -3.54 9.02
CA THR A 22 0.31 -2.20 9.50
C THR A 22 0.04 -1.13 8.43
N PRO A 23 -0.44 0.06 8.84
CA PRO A 23 -0.69 1.16 7.92
C PRO A 23 0.54 1.49 7.06
N GLY A 24 0.29 1.76 5.78
CA GLY A 24 1.34 2.15 4.84
C GLY A 24 0.73 2.59 3.51
N PRO A 25 1.54 3.07 2.54
CA PRO A 25 1.04 3.62 1.29
C PRO A 25 0.05 2.70 0.57
N ASN A 26 0.38 1.41 0.38
CA ASN A 26 -0.52 0.43 -0.24
C ASN A 26 -1.87 0.34 0.47
N ASN A 27 -1.86 0.27 1.81
CA ASN A 27 -3.06 0.05 2.61
C ASN A 27 -3.97 1.28 2.57
N VAL A 28 -3.39 2.48 2.62
CA VAL A 28 -4.15 3.73 2.47
C VAL A 28 -4.74 3.85 1.07
N MET A 29 -3.96 3.52 0.04
CA MET A 29 -4.41 3.58 -1.36
C MET A 29 -5.54 2.60 -1.66
N ILE A 30 -5.45 1.35 -1.20
CA ILE A 30 -6.51 0.35 -1.43
C ILE A 30 -7.77 0.67 -0.59
N MET A 31 -7.63 1.18 0.62
CA MET A 31 -8.74 1.68 1.43
C MET A 31 -9.48 2.81 0.71
N THR A 32 -8.73 3.80 0.20
CA THR A 32 -9.26 4.90 -0.59
C THR A 32 -9.95 4.42 -1.88
N SER A 33 -9.35 3.44 -2.55
CA SER A 33 -9.94 2.79 -3.72
C SER A 33 -11.27 2.13 -3.37
N GLY A 34 -11.33 1.37 -2.26
CA GLY A 34 -12.56 0.76 -1.75
C GLY A 34 -13.64 1.79 -1.41
N MET A 35 -13.25 2.89 -0.78
CA MET A 35 -14.15 3.99 -0.42
C MET A 35 -14.76 4.67 -1.65
N ASN A 36 -13.98 4.91 -2.70
CA ASN A 36 -14.44 5.65 -3.87
C ASN A 36 -15.15 4.77 -4.90
N TYR A 37 -14.62 3.59 -5.19
CA TYR A 37 -15.05 2.75 -6.31
C TYR A 37 -15.73 1.45 -5.87
N GLY A 38 -15.68 1.11 -4.59
CA GLY A 38 -16.20 -0.15 -4.06
C GLY A 38 -15.31 -1.35 -4.40
N THR A 39 -15.71 -2.53 -3.92
CA THR A 39 -14.90 -3.75 -3.99
C THR A 39 -14.62 -4.17 -5.44
N ARG A 40 -15.65 -4.22 -6.30
CA ARG A 40 -15.54 -4.79 -7.65
C ARG A 40 -14.57 -4.02 -8.54
N GLN A 41 -14.65 -2.69 -8.53
CA GLN A 41 -13.79 -1.86 -9.37
C GLN A 41 -12.36 -1.78 -8.83
N SER A 42 -12.17 -1.95 -7.52
CA SER A 42 -10.85 -1.97 -6.89
C SER A 42 -10.14 -3.32 -6.96
N MET A 43 -10.75 -4.35 -7.54
CA MET A 43 -10.17 -5.70 -7.61
C MET A 43 -8.84 -5.75 -8.40
N PRO A 44 -8.68 -5.06 -9.55
CA PRO A 44 -7.39 -5.01 -10.23
C PRO A 44 -6.28 -4.40 -9.37
N HIS A 45 -6.59 -3.32 -8.62
CA HIS A 45 -5.67 -2.70 -7.67
C HIS A 45 -5.29 -3.68 -6.55
N PHE A 46 -6.28 -4.36 -5.94
CA PHE A 46 -6.07 -5.36 -4.91
C PHE A 46 -5.15 -6.50 -5.38
N LEU A 47 -5.44 -7.09 -6.55
CA LEU A 47 -4.63 -8.16 -7.11
C LEU A 47 -3.22 -7.69 -7.47
N GLY A 48 -3.06 -6.45 -7.94
CA GLY A 48 -1.76 -5.87 -8.22
C GLY A 48 -0.87 -5.75 -6.98
N ILE A 49 -1.43 -5.41 -5.82
CA ILE A 49 -0.71 -5.43 -4.54
C ILE A 49 -0.39 -6.87 -4.12
N CYS A 50 -1.41 -7.75 -4.10
CA CYS A 50 -1.27 -9.11 -3.58
C CYS A 50 -0.29 -9.98 -4.39
N LEU A 51 -0.15 -9.76 -5.68
CA LEU A 51 0.77 -10.48 -6.55
C LEU A 51 2.08 -9.72 -6.80
N GLY A 52 2.02 -8.40 -6.90
CA GLY A 52 3.18 -7.57 -7.17
C GLY A 52 4.21 -7.58 -6.05
N PHE A 53 3.76 -7.58 -4.79
CA PHE A 53 4.69 -7.59 -3.66
C PHE A 53 5.41 -8.95 -3.49
N PRO A 54 4.75 -10.13 -3.50
CA PRO A 54 5.44 -11.41 -3.51
C PRO A 54 6.40 -11.58 -4.70
N LEU A 55 6.03 -11.08 -5.88
CA LEU A 55 6.91 -11.07 -7.04
C LEU A 55 8.15 -10.21 -6.79
N MET A 56 8.01 -9.05 -6.19
CA MET A 56 9.14 -8.22 -5.77
C MET A 56 10.04 -8.96 -4.77
N VAL A 57 9.46 -9.68 -3.79
CA VAL A 57 10.23 -10.50 -2.83
C VAL A 57 11.07 -11.56 -3.56
N LEU A 58 10.50 -12.23 -4.57
CA LEU A 58 11.25 -13.18 -5.41
C LEU A 58 12.45 -12.51 -6.10
N PHE A 59 12.26 -11.38 -6.73
CA PHE A 59 13.36 -10.66 -7.39
C PHE A 59 14.44 -10.22 -6.40
N VAL A 60 14.05 -9.67 -5.27
CA VAL A 60 14.98 -9.23 -4.21
C VAL A 60 15.79 -10.41 -3.67
N GLY A 61 15.11 -11.53 -3.38
CA GLY A 61 15.75 -12.70 -2.80
C GLY A 61 16.63 -13.49 -3.78
N LEU A 62 16.30 -13.46 -5.09
CA LEU A 62 17.02 -14.24 -6.11
C LEU A 62 18.18 -13.48 -6.78
N GLY A 63 18.46 -12.26 -6.40
CA GLY A 63 19.65 -11.64 -6.95
C GLY A 63 19.73 -10.12 -6.93
N LEU A 64 18.63 -9.40 -6.73
CA LEU A 64 18.74 -7.95 -6.57
C LEU A 64 19.53 -7.58 -5.30
N GLY A 65 19.50 -8.45 -4.25
CA GLY A 65 20.36 -8.31 -3.08
C GLY A 65 21.84 -8.34 -3.47
N ALA A 66 22.26 -9.32 -4.27
CA ALA A 66 23.65 -9.41 -4.75
C ALA A 66 24.06 -8.23 -5.66
N VAL A 67 23.14 -7.67 -6.44
CA VAL A 67 23.38 -6.45 -7.22
C VAL A 67 23.62 -5.25 -6.33
N PHE A 68 22.88 -5.12 -5.22
CA PHE A 68 23.09 -4.03 -4.26
C PHE A 68 24.38 -4.21 -3.45
N ASP A 69 24.77 -5.45 -3.16
CA ASP A 69 26.06 -5.75 -2.52
C ASP A 69 27.24 -5.39 -3.43
N LEU A 70 27.10 -5.67 -4.74
CA LEU A 70 28.11 -5.31 -5.76
C LEU A 70 28.12 -3.81 -6.09
N PHE A 71 26.96 -3.15 -6.00
CA PHE A 71 26.78 -1.74 -6.32
C PHE A 71 25.99 -1.02 -5.19
N PRO A 72 26.63 -0.79 -4.01
CA PRO A 72 25.96 -0.12 -2.89
C PRO A 72 25.36 1.25 -3.25
N VAL A 73 26.00 1.95 -4.18
CA VAL A 73 25.54 3.25 -4.72
C VAL A 73 24.13 3.15 -5.33
N LEU A 74 23.78 2.00 -5.94
CA LEU A 74 22.47 1.82 -6.54
C LEU A 74 21.36 1.79 -5.48
N HIS A 75 21.62 1.18 -4.32
CA HIS A 75 20.70 1.21 -3.18
C HIS A 75 20.49 2.64 -2.64
N ASP A 76 21.58 3.41 -2.52
CA ASP A 76 21.49 4.81 -2.07
C ASP A 76 20.75 5.69 -3.09
N VAL A 77 20.99 5.49 -4.39
CA VAL A 77 20.28 6.20 -5.46
C VAL A 77 18.77 5.91 -5.40
N ILE A 78 18.37 4.64 -5.29
CA ILE A 78 16.95 4.26 -5.18
C ILE A 78 16.32 4.86 -3.91
N LYS A 79 17.03 4.83 -2.80
CA LYS A 79 16.57 5.43 -1.53
C LYS A 79 16.37 6.95 -1.67
N VAL A 80 17.34 7.65 -2.24
CA VAL A 80 17.27 9.11 -2.46
C VAL A 80 16.13 9.46 -3.42
N LEU A 81 16.00 8.74 -4.53
CA LEU A 81 14.90 8.94 -5.49
C LEU A 81 13.53 8.64 -4.85
N GLY A 82 13.43 7.59 -4.04
CA GLY A 82 12.20 7.27 -3.31
C GLY A 82 11.82 8.36 -2.31
N VAL A 83 12.78 8.86 -1.52
CA VAL A 83 12.56 9.96 -0.58
C VAL A 83 12.21 11.26 -1.33
N ALA A 84 12.95 11.60 -2.38
CA ALA A 84 12.68 12.77 -3.20
C ALA A 84 11.28 12.73 -3.82
N TYR A 85 10.86 11.56 -4.29
CA TYR A 85 9.51 11.35 -4.82
C TYR A 85 8.44 11.51 -3.74
N LEU A 86 8.64 10.96 -2.55
CA LEU A 86 7.70 11.14 -1.42
C LEU A 86 7.60 12.60 -0.98
N LEU A 87 8.73 13.31 -0.94
CA LEU A 87 8.76 14.75 -0.64
C LEU A 87 8.07 15.57 -1.75
N TYR A 88 8.29 15.22 -3.00
CA TYR A 88 7.59 15.80 -4.14
C TYR A 88 6.09 15.60 -4.03
N LEU A 89 5.63 14.38 -3.70
CA LEU A 89 4.21 14.11 -3.46
C LEU A 89 3.67 14.92 -2.28
N ALA A 90 4.38 14.97 -1.16
CA ALA A 90 3.99 15.77 0.00
C ALA A 90 3.87 17.26 -0.34
N TRP A 91 4.81 17.79 -1.13
CA TRP A 91 4.79 19.18 -1.59
C TRP A 91 3.61 19.48 -2.53
N LEU A 92 3.34 18.58 -3.46
CA LEU A 92 2.19 18.69 -4.33
C LEU A 92 0.88 18.64 -3.53
N ILE A 93 0.80 17.79 -2.51
CA ILE A 93 -0.31 17.73 -1.54
C ILE A 93 -0.50 19.09 -0.87
N ALA A 94 0.58 19.68 -0.37
CA ALA A 94 0.53 20.95 0.33
C ALA A 94 0.11 22.13 -0.60
N LYS A 95 0.38 22.03 -1.90
CA LYS A 95 0.04 23.07 -2.91
C LYS A 95 -1.31 22.89 -3.59
N SER A 96 -1.97 21.73 -3.45
CA SER A 96 -3.25 21.51 -4.12
C SER A 96 -4.34 22.41 -3.54
N GLU A 97 -4.89 23.28 -4.37
CA GLU A 97 -6.07 24.09 -4.05
C GLU A 97 -7.34 23.23 -4.07
N PRO A 98 -8.40 23.61 -3.33
CA PRO A 98 -9.67 22.91 -3.37
C PRO A 98 -10.26 23.01 -4.77
N SER A 99 -10.13 21.98 -5.57
CA SER A 99 -10.75 21.94 -6.90
C SER A 99 -12.25 21.64 -6.79
N ASN A 100 -13.05 22.38 -7.54
CA ASN A 100 -14.48 22.19 -7.67
C ASN A 100 -14.83 20.76 -8.07
N LEU A 101 -15.71 20.15 -7.30
CA LEU A 101 -16.07 18.72 -7.27
C LEU A 101 -16.92 18.23 -8.45
N GLN A 102 -16.89 18.90 -9.59
CA GLN A 102 -17.70 18.50 -10.75
C GLN A 102 -16.82 18.07 -11.92
N GLY A 103 -16.68 16.78 -12.11
CA GLY A 103 -16.51 16.27 -13.46
C GLY A 103 -15.27 15.49 -13.84
N SER A 104 -14.62 14.77 -12.93
CA SER A 104 -13.56 13.87 -13.37
C SER A 104 -13.78 12.45 -12.81
N GLN A 105 -14.22 11.55 -13.67
CA GLN A 105 -14.32 10.12 -13.40
C GLN A 105 -12.92 9.51 -13.29
N SER A 106 -12.31 9.63 -12.10
CA SER A 106 -11.09 8.90 -11.81
C SER A 106 -11.38 7.40 -11.81
N LYS A 107 -10.43 6.60 -12.28
CA LYS A 107 -10.51 5.14 -12.22
C LYS A 107 -9.60 4.63 -11.11
N PRO A 108 -9.91 3.48 -10.48
CA PRO A 108 -8.98 2.85 -9.54
C PRO A 108 -7.68 2.48 -10.27
N LEU A 109 -6.59 2.32 -9.51
CA LEU A 109 -5.33 1.85 -10.06
C LEU A 109 -5.53 0.51 -10.79
N THR A 110 -4.90 0.39 -11.94
CA THR A 110 -4.85 -0.88 -12.67
C THR A 110 -3.97 -1.89 -11.94
N PHE A 111 -4.07 -3.16 -12.32
CA PHE A 111 -3.21 -4.22 -11.83
C PHE A 111 -1.71 -3.86 -11.98
N LEU A 112 -1.32 -3.45 -13.18
CA LEU A 112 0.08 -3.16 -13.49
C LEU A 112 0.61 -1.96 -12.70
N GLN A 113 -0.17 -0.89 -12.60
CA GLN A 113 0.20 0.28 -11.80
C GLN A 113 0.42 -0.08 -10.33
N SER A 114 -0.45 -0.89 -9.76
CA SER A 114 -0.35 -1.35 -8.37
C SER A 114 0.83 -2.29 -8.15
N ALA A 115 1.11 -3.18 -9.11
CA ALA A 115 2.26 -4.07 -9.06
C ALA A 115 3.58 -3.30 -9.18
N LEU A 116 3.65 -2.34 -10.09
CA LEU A 116 4.82 -1.48 -10.26
C LEU A 116 5.02 -0.52 -9.08
N PHE A 117 3.95 -0.12 -8.42
CA PHE A 117 4.04 0.73 -7.22
C PHE A 117 4.87 0.10 -6.10
N GLN A 118 4.95 -1.24 -6.03
CA GLN A 118 5.78 -1.92 -5.02
C GLN A 118 7.24 -1.48 -5.10
N TRP A 119 7.76 -1.23 -6.30
CA TRP A 119 9.16 -0.87 -6.56
C TRP A 119 9.52 0.55 -6.11
N VAL A 120 8.55 1.44 -5.98
CA VAL A 120 8.73 2.79 -5.45
C VAL A 120 8.27 2.94 -3.99
N ASN A 121 7.67 1.89 -3.42
CA ASN A 121 7.19 1.89 -2.05
C ASN A 121 8.31 1.52 -1.06
N PRO A 122 8.80 2.46 -0.23
CA PRO A 122 9.91 2.19 0.69
C PRO A 122 9.57 1.12 1.73
N LYS A 123 8.30 1.02 2.14
CA LYS A 123 7.86 -0.03 3.06
C LYS A 123 7.99 -1.41 2.43
N ALA A 124 7.69 -1.56 1.13
CA ALA A 124 7.83 -2.82 0.42
C ALA A 124 9.30 -3.28 0.38
N TRP A 125 10.24 -2.36 0.14
CA TRP A 125 11.67 -2.65 0.18
C TRP A 125 12.12 -3.12 1.56
N ILE A 126 11.77 -2.40 2.63
CA ILE A 126 12.14 -2.77 4.01
C ILE A 126 11.58 -4.16 4.36
N MET A 127 10.34 -4.45 3.97
CA MET A 127 9.72 -5.75 4.23
C MET A 127 10.39 -6.88 3.43
N ALA A 128 10.65 -6.66 2.14
CA ALA A 128 11.26 -7.67 1.27
C ALA A 128 12.71 -7.99 1.69
N THR A 129 13.55 -6.96 1.83
CA THR A 129 14.95 -7.14 2.23
C THR A 129 15.08 -7.68 3.66
N GLY A 130 14.27 -7.17 4.59
CA GLY A 130 14.24 -7.65 5.97
C GLY A 130 13.82 -9.12 6.07
N ALA A 131 12.80 -9.54 5.32
CA ALA A 131 12.38 -10.94 5.29
C ALA A 131 13.44 -11.85 4.68
N VAL A 132 14.02 -11.47 3.56
CA VAL A 132 15.09 -12.24 2.92
C VAL A 132 16.28 -12.38 3.87
N ALA A 133 16.75 -11.28 4.47
CA ALA A 133 17.88 -11.31 5.40
C ALA A 133 17.62 -12.15 6.65
N ALA A 134 16.40 -12.12 7.19
CA ALA A 134 16.06 -12.81 8.43
C ALA A 134 15.74 -14.32 8.25
N TYR A 135 15.22 -14.70 7.07
CA TYR A 135 14.66 -16.04 6.85
C TYR A 135 15.38 -16.86 5.77
N THR A 136 16.49 -16.35 5.18
CA THR A 136 17.38 -17.15 4.32
C THR A 136 18.67 -17.51 5.04
N THR A 137 19.18 -18.72 4.75
CA THR A 137 20.45 -19.23 5.29
C THR A 137 21.32 -19.71 4.12
N VAL A 138 22.65 -19.56 4.27
CA VAL A 138 23.63 -19.94 3.24
C VAL A 138 23.67 -21.45 2.99
N SER A 139 23.29 -22.25 3.98
CA SER A 139 23.34 -23.73 3.91
C SER A 139 22.13 -24.37 3.22
N GLY A 140 21.08 -23.58 2.92
CA GLY A 140 19.85 -24.07 2.29
C GLY A 140 19.75 -23.71 0.82
N ASP A 141 18.77 -24.32 0.12
CA ASP A 141 18.39 -23.91 -1.22
C ASP A 141 17.75 -22.52 -1.17
N VAL A 142 18.50 -21.51 -1.63
CA VAL A 142 18.09 -20.10 -1.62
C VAL A 142 16.80 -19.89 -2.40
N PHE A 143 16.63 -20.57 -3.54
CA PHE A 143 15.43 -20.45 -4.36
C PHE A 143 14.19 -20.92 -3.58
N LEU A 144 14.28 -22.09 -2.94
CA LEU A 144 13.17 -22.65 -2.17
C LEU A 144 12.83 -21.77 -0.96
N GLN A 145 13.85 -21.25 -0.24
CA GLN A 145 13.63 -20.35 0.89
C GLN A 145 12.94 -19.06 0.47
N VAL A 146 13.40 -18.43 -0.60
CA VAL A 146 12.80 -17.19 -1.13
C VAL A 146 11.38 -17.44 -1.64
N LEU A 147 11.13 -18.59 -2.25
CA LEU A 147 9.79 -18.98 -2.68
C LEU A 147 8.84 -19.13 -1.48
N VAL A 148 9.29 -19.76 -0.40
CA VAL A 148 8.49 -19.88 0.86
C VAL A 148 8.18 -18.50 1.44
N ILE A 149 9.15 -17.58 1.46
CA ILE A 149 8.95 -16.20 1.92
C ILE A 149 7.90 -15.50 1.04
N ALA A 150 8.02 -15.59 -0.28
CA ALA A 150 7.07 -14.97 -1.21
C ALA A 150 5.65 -15.53 -1.05
N LEU A 151 5.52 -16.86 -0.86
CA LEU A 151 4.23 -17.50 -0.59
C LEU A 151 3.65 -17.08 0.77
N ALA A 152 4.46 -16.94 1.81
CA ALA A 152 4.00 -16.44 3.10
C ALA A 152 3.42 -15.03 2.99
N PHE A 153 4.07 -14.15 2.23
CA PHE A 153 3.55 -12.82 1.95
C PHE A 153 2.31 -12.84 1.06
N LEU A 154 2.21 -13.75 0.09
CA LEU A 154 1.00 -13.92 -0.70
C LEU A 154 -0.19 -14.29 0.19
N VAL A 155 -0.01 -15.26 1.07
CA VAL A 155 -1.03 -15.71 2.04
C VAL A 155 -1.43 -14.58 3.00
N ALA A 156 -0.47 -13.79 3.49
CA ALA A 156 -0.74 -12.66 4.37
C ALA A 156 -1.40 -11.48 3.64
N SER A 157 -1.00 -11.21 2.39
CA SER A 157 -1.49 -10.05 1.63
C SER A 157 -2.98 -10.14 1.35
N VAL A 158 -3.49 -11.30 0.99
CA VAL A 158 -4.91 -11.48 0.64
C VAL A 158 -5.85 -11.02 1.77
N PRO A 159 -5.77 -11.52 3.01
CA PRO A 159 -6.63 -11.08 4.08
C PRO A 159 -6.30 -9.67 4.58
N CYS A 160 -5.01 -9.29 4.68
CA CYS A 160 -4.63 -7.98 5.23
C CYS A 160 -5.02 -6.83 4.30
N VAL A 161 -4.67 -6.90 3.01
CA VAL A 161 -5.04 -5.89 2.02
C VAL A 161 -6.56 -5.90 1.77
N GLY A 162 -7.18 -7.10 1.79
CA GLY A 162 -8.63 -7.26 1.74
C GLY A 162 -9.35 -6.56 2.89
N ALA A 163 -8.83 -6.68 4.12
CA ALA A 163 -9.39 -5.99 5.28
C ALA A 163 -9.38 -4.46 5.08
N TRP A 164 -8.28 -3.89 4.57
CA TRP A 164 -8.19 -2.46 4.26
C TRP A 164 -9.16 -2.03 3.15
N LEU A 165 -9.31 -2.85 2.10
CA LEU A 165 -10.29 -2.61 1.03
C LEU A 165 -11.72 -2.57 1.59
N PHE A 166 -12.12 -3.58 2.37
CA PHE A 166 -13.44 -3.66 2.98
C PHE A 166 -13.67 -2.57 4.02
N PHE A 167 -12.64 -2.21 4.78
CA PHE A 167 -12.71 -1.08 5.71
C PHE A 167 -13.05 0.22 4.97
N GLY A 168 -12.39 0.49 3.82
CA GLY A 168 -12.71 1.65 2.98
C GLY A 168 -14.17 1.64 2.49
N VAL A 169 -14.65 0.51 1.99
CA VAL A 169 -16.04 0.35 1.53
C VAL A 169 -17.04 0.60 2.67
N ARG A 170 -16.75 0.10 3.87
CA ARG A 170 -17.62 0.30 5.05
C ARG A 170 -17.56 1.74 5.55
N LEU A 171 -16.38 2.33 5.58
CA LEU A 171 -16.20 3.72 5.99
C LEU A 171 -17.04 4.67 5.14
N LYS A 172 -17.08 4.48 3.81
CA LYS A 172 -17.99 5.25 2.94
C LYS A 172 -19.44 5.16 3.38
N ARG A 173 -19.93 3.93 3.65
CA ARG A 173 -21.33 3.71 4.07
C ARG A 173 -21.66 4.43 5.38
N VAL A 174 -20.72 4.41 6.33
CA VAL A 174 -20.88 5.09 7.63
C VAL A 174 -20.94 6.60 7.44
N LEU A 175 -20.00 7.16 6.67
CA LEU A 175 -19.93 8.61 6.41
C LEU A 175 -21.12 9.14 5.59
N GLN A 176 -21.76 8.30 4.78
CA GLN A 176 -22.94 8.65 3.99
C GLN A 176 -24.26 8.54 4.76
N GLN A 177 -24.28 8.01 5.99
CA GLN A 177 -25.51 7.95 6.78
C GLN A 177 -25.95 9.35 7.25
N PRO A 178 -27.24 9.71 7.08
CA PRO A 178 -27.75 11.04 7.45
C PRO A 178 -27.56 11.39 8.94
N SER A 179 -27.50 10.40 9.82
CA SER A 179 -27.25 10.58 11.25
C SER A 179 -25.83 11.09 11.53
N TYR A 180 -24.83 10.55 10.84
CA TYR A 180 -23.44 10.99 10.99
C TYR A 180 -23.19 12.34 10.32
N GLN A 181 -23.82 12.59 9.17
CA GLN A 181 -23.76 13.91 8.52
C GLN A 181 -24.39 14.99 9.42
N ARG A 182 -25.51 14.71 10.08
CA ARG A 182 -26.10 15.63 11.06
C ARG A 182 -25.23 15.83 12.28
N ALA A 183 -24.64 14.76 12.83
CA ALA A 183 -23.75 14.85 14.01
C ALA A 183 -22.47 15.65 13.71
N MET A 184 -21.93 15.59 12.48
CA MET A 184 -20.77 16.37 12.06
C MET A 184 -21.13 17.82 11.69
N ASN A 185 -22.34 18.07 11.19
CA ASN A 185 -22.80 19.43 10.88
C ASN A 185 -23.19 20.24 12.14
N TYR A 186 -23.56 19.58 13.25
CA TYR A 186 -23.95 20.27 14.48
C TYR A 186 -22.80 21.05 15.14
N PRO A 187 -21.58 20.50 15.32
CA PRO A 187 -20.43 21.25 15.83
C PRO A 187 -19.92 22.28 14.81
N ALA A 188 -20.00 21.98 13.51
CA ALA A 188 -19.54 22.88 12.44
C ALA A 188 -20.43 24.13 12.33
N ALA A 189 -21.74 23.97 12.53
CA ALA A 189 -22.67 25.10 12.56
C ALA A 189 -22.47 26.01 13.79
N SER A 190 -22.10 25.41 14.94
CA SER A 190 -21.84 26.17 16.18
C SER A 190 -20.46 26.85 16.20
N CYS A 191 -19.49 26.38 15.41
CA CYS A 191 -18.13 26.93 15.32
C CYS A 191 -17.92 27.80 14.07
N GLY A 192 -18.92 27.99 13.18
CA GLY A 192 -18.77 28.76 11.94
C GLY A 192 -17.88 28.10 10.89
N VAL A 193 -17.55 26.81 11.09
CA VAL A 193 -16.75 26.03 10.13
C VAL A 193 -17.73 25.27 9.24
N SER A 194 -17.86 25.70 7.99
CA SER A 194 -18.78 25.08 7.03
C SER A 194 -18.41 23.63 6.74
N SER A 195 -19.44 22.79 6.51
CA SER A 195 -19.38 21.35 6.18
C SER A 195 -18.45 21.00 5.00
N VAL A 196 -18.03 22.00 4.24
CA VAL A 196 -17.06 21.94 3.14
C VAL A 196 -15.70 21.37 3.57
N GLN A 197 -15.30 21.49 4.84
CA GLN A 197 -13.95 21.14 5.26
C GLN A 197 -13.73 19.62 5.50
N LEU A 198 -14.79 18.86 5.78
CA LEU A 198 -14.68 17.40 5.98
C LEU A 198 -14.84 16.62 4.68
N GLU A 199 -15.74 17.03 3.80
CA GLU A 199 -15.76 16.55 2.42
C GLU A 199 -14.41 16.83 1.73
N TRP A 200 -13.82 17.95 2.05
CA TRP A 200 -12.53 18.40 1.55
C TRP A 200 -11.34 17.53 1.96
N SER A 201 -11.27 17.02 3.19
CA SER A 201 -10.15 16.17 3.63
C SER A 201 -10.21 14.77 3.02
N VAL A 202 -11.38 14.20 2.85
CA VAL A 202 -11.58 12.87 2.23
C VAL A 202 -11.37 12.94 0.72
N HIS A 203 -11.81 14.03 0.08
CA HIS A 203 -11.68 14.22 -1.37
C HIS A 203 -10.27 14.64 -1.78
N LYS A 204 -9.60 15.46 -0.98
CA LYS A 204 -8.21 15.87 -1.19
C LYS A 204 -7.25 14.68 -1.21
N GLN A 205 -7.50 13.68 -0.37
CA GLN A 205 -6.67 12.48 -0.33
C GLN A 205 -6.85 11.59 -1.56
N THR A 206 -8.03 11.64 -2.21
CA THR A 206 -8.34 10.93 -3.45
C THR A 206 -7.78 11.60 -4.69
N ASP A 207 -7.85 12.91 -4.77
CA ASP A 207 -7.29 13.69 -5.88
C ASP A 207 -5.75 13.64 -5.87
N LEU A 208 -5.15 13.47 -4.72
CA LEU A 208 -3.71 13.34 -4.55
C LEU A 208 -3.16 12.05 -5.14
N VAL A 209 -3.79 10.92 -4.85
CA VAL A 209 -3.44 9.63 -5.46
C VAL A 209 -3.63 9.71 -6.98
N ARG A 210 -4.64 10.45 -7.44
CA ARG A 210 -4.95 10.61 -8.84
C ARG A 210 -3.98 11.51 -9.61
N THR A 211 -3.68 12.69 -9.10
CA THR A 211 -2.85 13.69 -9.79
C THR A 211 -1.40 13.22 -9.91
N TYR A 212 -0.94 12.37 -8.96
CA TYR A 212 0.47 12.03 -8.83
C TYR A 212 0.84 10.61 -9.22
N PHE A 213 -0.14 9.70 -9.27
CA PHE A 213 0.10 8.31 -9.66
C PHE A 213 -0.51 7.94 -11.01
N LEU A 214 -1.29 8.84 -11.65
CA LEU A 214 -1.98 8.58 -12.90
C LEU A 214 -1.89 9.80 -13.84
N PRO A 215 -0.70 10.19 -14.34
CA PRO A 215 -0.67 11.05 -15.51
C PRO A 215 -1.31 10.27 -16.67
N VAL A 216 -2.28 10.92 -17.34
CA VAL A 216 -2.94 10.45 -18.57
C VAL A 216 -1.90 10.26 -19.66
#